data_af2a5f0bebbce08de2a526c6bb7a9dd4
#
_entry.id   af2a5f0bebbce08de2a526c6bb7a9dd4
#
_cell.length_a   1.000
_cell.length_b   1.000
_cell.length_c   1.000
_cell.angle_alpha   90.00
_cell.angle_beta   90.00
_cell.angle_gamma   90.00
#
_symmetry.space_group_name_H-M   'P 1'
#
loop_
_entity.id
_entity.type
_entity.pdbx_description
1 polymer ?
#
loop_
_entity_poly.entity_id
_entity_poly.type
_entity_poly.pdbx_seq_one_letter_code
_entity_poly.pdbx_strand_id
1 'polypeptide(L)'
;MADNMFSELARVIEQVGKDKGIDRAVVIEAITQGMLVAARKKYGTYREIEASYNETNGEVELYEYKEVVTEEAFVDEEVEIKFDEAKKLDPDTNLGDSIGIKLDSRDLGRIAAQTAKQIIMQKVRDAEREIIFNEFESRKGEIASGIARRVERGAIVVDLGRTEAFIPPREQIPGEVYKPGDRIQGYLSEVRQTTRGPQIIMSRADERYLMKLFEIEVPEIYDGIVEIMAAAREPGQRAKIAVRSKDNSVDPVGACVGMKGTRVQNIVQELKGEKIDIVPWDEDVTRFACNALAPAEISRVFLDEDNKELEIVVPDNQLSLAIGKKGQNVRLAAKLTGWKIDILSDSSASTRTAEAIFNLMLIPGMTETMAQNIFQSGFGSFPTVAQAQIEDVMTIPGYEDAAKAEKLITDAKAVIEKYKSEGIPVPQSPAAQAAAVRPSGDAKAQADMRLKAELEKLENEKGKSAE
;
A
#
# COMPACT_ATOMS: atom_id res chain seq x y z
N MET A 1 -12.81 58.81 -21.71
CA MET A 1 -12.23 58.24 -20.44
C MET A 1 -12.50 56.73 -20.30
N ALA A 2 -13.60 56.22 -20.83
CA ALA A 2 -13.87 54.75 -20.77
C ALA A 2 -12.96 53.93 -21.66
N ASP A 3 -12.64 54.43 -22.88
CA ASP A 3 -11.75 53.74 -23.84
C ASP A 3 -10.33 53.51 -23.31
N ASN A 4 -9.87 54.41 -22.41
CA ASN A 4 -8.53 54.29 -21.82
C ASN A 4 -8.42 53.19 -20.77
N MET A 5 -9.55 52.85 -20.11
CA MET A 5 -9.58 51.91 -18.99
C MET A 5 -9.64 50.46 -19.45
N PHE A 6 -10.29 50.14 -20.57
CA PHE A 6 -10.30 48.81 -21.17
C PHE A 6 -8.93 48.52 -21.82
N SER A 7 -8.28 49.51 -22.44
CA SER A 7 -6.93 49.37 -22.97
C SER A 7 -5.87 49.17 -21.86
N GLU A 8 -6.07 49.79 -20.68
CA GLU A 8 -5.22 49.51 -19.50
C GLU A 8 -5.45 48.12 -18.93
N LEU A 9 -6.72 47.67 -18.85
CA LEU A 9 -7.04 46.33 -18.39
C LEU A 9 -6.42 45.26 -19.30
N ALA A 10 -6.61 45.38 -20.59
CA ALA A 10 -6.05 44.46 -21.57
C ALA A 10 -4.50 44.44 -21.48
N ARG A 11 -3.85 45.60 -21.29
CA ARG A 11 -2.40 45.67 -21.09
C ARG A 11 -1.93 45.01 -19.82
N VAL A 12 -2.59 45.23 -18.68
CA VAL A 12 -2.24 44.59 -17.38
C VAL A 12 -2.41 43.09 -17.47
N ILE A 13 -3.47 42.63 -18.12
CA ILE A 13 -3.75 41.20 -18.28
C ILE A 13 -2.76 40.55 -19.25
N GLU A 14 -2.41 41.22 -20.34
CA GLU A 14 -1.41 40.76 -21.29
C GLU A 14 -0.01 40.71 -20.66
N GLN A 15 0.32 41.65 -19.78
CA GLN A 15 1.56 41.67 -19.05
C GLN A 15 1.63 40.52 -18.04
N VAL A 16 0.55 40.25 -17.31
CA VAL A 16 0.44 39.09 -16.38
C VAL A 16 0.51 37.80 -17.18
N GLY A 17 -0.11 37.71 -18.34
CA GLY A 17 -0.04 36.55 -19.24
C GLY A 17 1.39 36.28 -19.72
N LYS A 18 2.12 37.34 -20.16
CA LYS A 18 3.53 37.23 -20.59
C LYS A 18 4.47 36.83 -19.43
N ASP A 19 4.32 37.47 -18.27
CA ASP A 19 5.16 37.21 -17.07
C ASP A 19 5.00 35.78 -16.53
N LYS A 20 3.84 35.17 -16.75
CA LYS A 20 3.50 33.83 -16.26
C LYS A 20 3.41 32.76 -17.35
N GLY A 21 3.65 33.13 -18.63
CA GLY A 21 3.62 32.18 -19.76
C GLY A 21 2.23 31.64 -20.10
N ILE A 22 1.18 32.45 -19.88
CA ILE A 22 -0.22 32.05 -20.14
C ILE A 22 -0.60 32.41 -21.58
N ASP A 23 -1.28 31.49 -22.26
CA ASP A 23 -1.79 31.69 -23.61
C ASP A 23 -2.79 32.86 -23.65
N ARG A 24 -2.70 33.67 -24.72
CA ARG A 24 -3.61 34.79 -25.00
C ARG A 24 -5.09 34.35 -25.00
N ALA A 25 -5.37 33.14 -25.49
CA ALA A 25 -6.74 32.61 -25.51
C ALA A 25 -7.33 32.45 -24.10
N VAL A 26 -6.53 31.98 -23.13
CA VAL A 26 -6.95 31.84 -21.71
C VAL A 26 -7.22 33.20 -21.07
N VAL A 27 -6.44 34.22 -21.46
CA VAL A 27 -6.64 35.61 -20.98
C VAL A 27 -7.96 36.17 -21.51
N ILE A 28 -8.23 35.99 -22.81
CA ILE A 28 -9.48 36.43 -23.46
C ILE A 28 -10.68 35.74 -22.81
N GLU A 29 -10.62 34.43 -22.62
CA GLU A 29 -11.67 33.63 -21.95
C GLU A 29 -11.94 34.16 -20.55
N ALA A 30 -10.90 34.44 -19.76
CA ALA A 30 -11.06 34.97 -18.42
C ALA A 30 -11.70 36.37 -18.37
N ILE A 31 -11.39 37.25 -19.34
CA ILE A 31 -12.01 38.55 -19.45
C ILE A 31 -13.50 38.40 -19.81
N THR A 32 -13.80 37.58 -20.79
CA THR A 32 -15.16 37.29 -21.25
C THR A 32 -16.01 36.73 -20.12
N GLN A 33 -15.48 35.77 -19.37
CA GLN A 33 -16.13 35.21 -18.18
C GLN A 33 -16.29 36.25 -17.05
N GLY A 34 -15.28 37.07 -16.82
CA GLY A 34 -15.35 38.17 -15.85
C GLY A 34 -16.43 39.17 -16.18
N MET A 35 -16.59 39.52 -17.47
CA MET A 35 -17.62 40.43 -17.97
C MET A 35 -19.02 39.81 -17.80
N LEU A 36 -19.18 38.54 -18.13
CA LEU A 36 -20.42 37.80 -17.96
C LEU A 36 -20.86 37.74 -16.49
N VAL A 37 -19.95 37.46 -15.57
CA VAL A 37 -20.24 37.47 -14.11
C VAL A 37 -20.65 38.87 -13.64
N ALA A 38 -19.97 39.91 -14.12
CA ALA A 38 -20.31 41.29 -13.81
C ALA A 38 -21.71 41.68 -14.33
N ALA A 39 -22.02 41.27 -15.56
CA ALA A 39 -23.32 41.48 -16.19
C ALA A 39 -24.44 40.78 -15.40
N ARG A 40 -24.29 39.53 -15.07
CA ARG A 40 -25.25 38.75 -14.26
C ARG A 40 -25.48 39.37 -12.88
N LYS A 41 -24.44 39.94 -12.28
CA LYS A 41 -24.57 40.64 -10.98
C LYS A 41 -25.37 41.96 -11.09
N LYS A 42 -25.26 42.67 -12.22
CA LYS A 42 -25.96 43.95 -12.45
C LYS A 42 -27.38 43.75 -12.96
N TYR A 43 -27.55 42.82 -13.91
CA TYR A 43 -28.83 42.66 -14.64
C TYR A 43 -29.67 41.49 -14.16
N GLY A 44 -29.12 40.64 -13.24
CA GLY A 44 -29.80 39.45 -12.71
C GLY A 44 -29.30 38.15 -13.41
N THR A 45 -29.57 37.04 -12.76
CA THR A 45 -29.15 35.71 -13.26
C THR A 45 -30.21 35.03 -14.12
N TYR A 46 -31.38 35.58 -14.20
CA TYR A 46 -32.54 35.06 -14.95
C TYR A 46 -32.51 35.51 -16.41
N ARG A 47 -31.75 36.55 -16.74
CA ARG A 47 -31.56 37.02 -18.11
C ARG A 47 -30.55 36.17 -18.85
N GLU A 48 -30.82 35.82 -20.08
CA GLU A 48 -29.89 35.08 -20.94
C GLU A 48 -28.89 36.09 -21.53
N ILE A 49 -27.71 36.17 -20.90
CA ILE A 49 -26.65 37.11 -21.29
C ILE A 49 -25.44 36.31 -21.76
N GLU A 50 -24.95 36.63 -22.94
CA GLU A 50 -23.70 36.15 -23.48
C GLU A 50 -22.65 37.26 -23.58
N ALA A 51 -21.39 36.88 -23.43
CA ALA A 51 -20.25 37.74 -23.61
C ALA A 51 -19.38 37.21 -24.75
N SER A 52 -19.08 38.04 -25.72
CA SER A 52 -18.23 37.70 -26.88
C SER A 52 -17.07 38.68 -27.01
N TYR A 53 -15.87 38.14 -27.28
CA TYR A 53 -14.70 38.97 -27.55
C TYR A 53 -14.67 39.36 -29.02
N ASN A 54 -14.70 40.65 -29.31
CA ASN A 54 -14.59 41.18 -30.68
C ASN A 54 -13.12 41.44 -31.02
N GLU A 55 -12.56 40.65 -31.91
CA GLU A 55 -11.14 40.78 -32.33
C GLU A 55 -10.83 42.08 -33.07
N THR A 56 -11.83 42.71 -33.67
CA THR A 56 -11.65 43.91 -34.49
C THR A 56 -11.39 45.16 -33.65
N ASN A 57 -12.14 45.31 -32.55
CA ASN A 57 -12.02 46.45 -31.63
C ASN A 57 -11.28 46.12 -30.33
N GLY A 58 -11.01 44.82 -30.07
CA GLY A 58 -10.34 44.35 -28.85
C GLY A 58 -11.18 44.43 -27.59
N GLU A 59 -12.49 44.53 -27.69
CA GLU A 59 -13.44 44.70 -26.58
C GLU A 59 -14.29 43.41 -26.39
N VAL A 60 -14.78 43.25 -25.16
CA VAL A 60 -15.82 42.25 -24.88
C VAL A 60 -17.18 42.86 -24.97
N GLU A 61 -17.96 42.40 -25.91
CA GLU A 61 -19.34 42.80 -26.14
C GLU A 61 -20.29 41.88 -25.36
N LEU A 62 -21.34 42.46 -24.79
CA LEU A 62 -22.39 41.78 -24.07
C LEU A 62 -23.68 41.83 -24.89
N TYR A 63 -24.31 40.68 -25.02
CA TYR A 63 -25.58 40.53 -25.67
C TYR A 63 -26.58 39.87 -24.72
N GLU A 64 -27.76 40.50 -24.59
CA GLU A 64 -28.92 39.92 -23.93
C GLU A 64 -29.81 39.29 -24.99
N TYR A 65 -30.11 38.02 -24.85
CA TYR A 65 -30.98 37.31 -25.76
C TYR A 65 -32.43 37.36 -25.21
N LYS A 66 -33.37 37.77 -26.09
CA LYS A 66 -34.80 37.81 -25.78
C LYS A 66 -35.58 37.03 -26.80
N GLU A 67 -36.55 36.27 -26.34
CA GLU A 67 -37.45 35.51 -27.22
C GLU A 67 -38.46 36.41 -27.88
N VAL A 68 -38.66 36.26 -29.19
CA VAL A 68 -39.61 37.05 -29.98
C VAL A 68 -40.99 36.47 -29.83
N VAL A 69 -41.90 37.19 -29.19
CA VAL A 69 -43.25 36.75 -28.91
C VAL A 69 -44.31 37.68 -29.53
N THR A 70 -45.54 37.20 -29.71
CA THR A 70 -46.66 38.03 -30.13
C THR A 70 -47.03 39.01 -29.08
N GLU A 71 -47.73 40.10 -29.43
CA GLU A 71 -48.18 41.10 -28.47
C GLU A 71 -49.11 40.53 -27.38
N GLU A 72 -49.87 39.48 -27.73
CA GLU A 72 -50.81 38.81 -26.80
C GLU A 72 -50.09 37.83 -25.86
N ALA A 73 -48.94 37.26 -26.28
CA ALA A 73 -48.15 36.34 -25.48
C ALA A 73 -47.06 37.02 -24.65
N PHE A 74 -46.82 38.32 -24.82
CA PHE A 74 -45.82 39.09 -24.13
C PHE A 74 -46.15 39.23 -22.63
N VAL A 75 -45.31 38.65 -21.77
CA VAL A 75 -45.51 38.66 -20.30
C VAL A 75 -44.37 39.37 -19.60
N ASP A 76 -43.12 39.16 -19.98
CA ASP A 76 -41.94 39.63 -19.28
C ASP A 76 -40.98 40.38 -20.23
N GLU A 77 -40.90 41.71 -20.04
CA GLU A 77 -40.01 42.58 -20.82
C GLU A 77 -38.50 42.21 -20.63
N GLU A 78 -38.15 41.46 -19.60
CA GLU A 78 -36.75 41.13 -19.31
C GLU A 78 -36.24 39.93 -20.10
N VAL A 79 -37.12 39.03 -20.55
CA VAL A 79 -36.77 37.80 -21.31
C VAL A 79 -37.44 37.75 -22.67
N GLU A 80 -38.44 38.58 -22.93
CA GLU A 80 -39.23 38.58 -24.17
C GLU A 80 -39.14 39.92 -24.88
N ILE A 81 -39.35 39.92 -26.17
CA ILE A 81 -39.45 41.11 -27.03
C ILE A 81 -40.65 40.95 -27.99
N LYS A 82 -41.43 42.06 -28.18
CA LYS A 82 -42.56 42.06 -29.10
C LYS A 82 -42.05 41.93 -30.57
N PHE A 83 -42.77 41.18 -31.34
CA PHE A 83 -42.46 40.94 -32.75
C PHE A 83 -42.23 42.21 -33.55
N ASP A 84 -43.06 43.24 -33.36
CA ASP A 84 -42.93 44.53 -34.06
C ASP A 84 -41.68 45.33 -33.67
N GLU A 85 -41.20 45.15 -32.47
CA GLU A 85 -39.95 45.74 -31.96
C GLU A 85 -38.73 44.95 -32.45
N ALA A 86 -38.83 43.61 -32.45
CA ALA A 86 -37.81 42.70 -32.95
C ALA A 86 -37.53 42.96 -34.46
N LYS A 87 -38.59 43.15 -35.25
CA LYS A 87 -38.47 43.48 -36.67
C LYS A 87 -37.81 44.83 -36.99
N LYS A 88 -37.80 45.75 -36.05
CA LYS A 88 -37.03 47.03 -36.21
C LYS A 88 -35.53 46.81 -35.97
N LEU A 89 -35.17 45.79 -35.21
CA LEU A 89 -33.79 45.49 -34.91
C LEU A 89 -33.22 44.55 -35.98
N ASP A 90 -33.98 43.52 -36.39
CA ASP A 90 -33.62 42.60 -37.45
C ASP A 90 -34.85 42.29 -38.33
N PRO A 91 -34.89 42.73 -39.61
CA PRO A 91 -36.04 42.54 -40.49
C PRO A 91 -36.32 41.06 -40.81
N ASP A 92 -35.33 40.16 -40.67
CA ASP A 92 -35.49 38.75 -41.02
C ASP A 92 -35.96 37.89 -39.84
N THR A 93 -36.27 38.49 -38.69
CA THR A 93 -36.72 37.81 -37.49
C THR A 93 -38.10 37.21 -37.61
N ASN A 94 -38.30 35.99 -37.05
CA ASN A 94 -39.56 35.28 -36.98
C ASN A 94 -40.02 35.12 -35.51
N LEU A 95 -41.28 34.75 -35.33
CA LEU A 95 -41.82 34.45 -34.00
C LEU A 95 -41.12 33.18 -33.42
N GLY A 96 -40.71 33.25 -32.18
CA GLY A 96 -39.97 32.20 -31.51
C GLY A 96 -38.46 32.23 -31.72
N ASP A 97 -37.94 33.19 -32.52
CA ASP A 97 -36.51 33.42 -32.65
C ASP A 97 -35.96 34.12 -31.42
N SER A 98 -34.66 33.95 -31.17
CA SER A 98 -33.94 34.65 -30.11
C SER A 98 -33.13 35.79 -30.66
N ILE A 99 -33.37 37.03 -30.22
CA ILE A 99 -32.66 38.23 -30.72
C ILE A 99 -31.65 38.71 -29.68
N GLY A 100 -30.41 38.91 -30.11
CA GLY A 100 -29.33 39.46 -29.27
C GLY A 100 -29.34 40.99 -29.23
N ILE A 101 -29.63 41.58 -28.11
CA ILE A 101 -29.60 43.03 -27.90
C ILE A 101 -28.32 43.41 -27.19
N LYS A 102 -27.52 44.30 -27.82
CA LYS A 102 -26.24 44.74 -27.23
C LYS A 102 -26.48 45.58 -25.95
N LEU A 103 -25.89 45.12 -24.84
CA LEU A 103 -25.92 45.78 -23.57
C LEU A 103 -24.78 46.81 -23.42
N ASP A 104 -25.05 47.88 -22.67
CA ASP A 104 -24.01 48.87 -22.33
C ASP A 104 -23.02 48.30 -21.28
N SER A 105 -21.79 48.10 -21.69
CA SER A 105 -20.73 47.51 -20.86
C SER A 105 -19.91 48.56 -20.09
N ARG A 106 -20.11 49.86 -20.32
CA ARG A 106 -19.27 50.93 -19.76
C ARG A 106 -19.20 50.98 -18.26
N ASP A 107 -20.32 50.77 -17.57
CA ASP A 107 -20.38 50.76 -16.09
C ASP A 107 -19.85 49.46 -15.44
N LEU A 108 -19.72 48.41 -16.23
CA LEU A 108 -19.28 47.10 -15.74
C LEU A 108 -17.75 46.93 -15.66
N GLY A 109 -17.01 47.86 -16.26
CA GLY A 109 -15.58 47.77 -16.44
C GLY A 109 -14.77 47.51 -15.17
N ARG A 110 -15.10 48.17 -14.06
CA ARG A 110 -14.39 47.94 -12.76
C ARG A 110 -14.68 46.60 -12.14
N ILE A 111 -15.93 46.15 -12.17
CA ILE A 111 -16.35 44.86 -11.59
C ILE A 111 -15.79 43.74 -12.45
N ALA A 112 -15.88 43.90 -13.78
CA ALA A 112 -15.33 42.96 -14.75
C ALA A 112 -13.83 42.83 -14.60
N ALA A 113 -13.08 43.95 -14.45
CA ALA A 113 -11.66 43.97 -14.21
C ALA A 113 -11.20 43.18 -12.99
N GLN A 114 -11.90 43.39 -11.84
CA GLN A 114 -11.60 42.67 -10.61
C GLN A 114 -11.93 41.19 -10.74
N THR A 115 -13.06 40.86 -11.36
CA THR A 115 -13.49 39.47 -11.56
C THR A 115 -12.55 38.74 -12.53
N ALA A 116 -12.21 39.39 -13.65
CA ALA A 116 -11.24 38.83 -14.62
C ALA A 116 -9.87 38.57 -13.98
N LYS A 117 -9.36 39.53 -13.17
CA LYS A 117 -8.12 39.31 -12.40
C LYS A 117 -8.22 38.09 -11.49
N GLN A 118 -9.34 37.89 -10.80
CA GLN A 118 -9.53 36.71 -9.94
C GLN A 118 -9.57 35.42 -10.75
N ILE A 119 -10.30 35.41 -11.89
CA ILE A 119 -10.38 34.25 -12.78
C ILE A 119 -9.00 33.89 -13.34
N ILE A 120 -8.25 34.89 -13.83
CA ILE A 120 -6.90 34.69 -14.35
C ILE A 120 -6.00 34.12 -13.25
N MET A 121 -6.00 34.70 -12.06
CA MET A 121 -5.21 34.19 -10.93
C MET A 121 -5.60 32.78 -10.54
N GLN A 122 -6.88 32.41 -10.70
CA GLN A 122 -7.34 31.05 -10.46
C GLN A 122 -6.84 30.10 -11.57
N LYS A 123 -7.01 30.48 -12.85
CA LYS A 123 -6.50 29.68 -13.99
C LYS A 123 -4.98 29.49 -13.93
N VAL A 124 -4.22 30.52 -13.53
CA VAL A 124 -2.77 30.40 -13.28
C VAL A 124 -2.46 29.37 -12.23
N ARG A 125 -3.16 29.46 -11.08
CA ARG A 125 -2.98 28.49 -10.00
C ARG A 125 -3.32 27.07 -10.43
N ASP A 126 -4.38 26.90 -11.21
CA ASP A 126 -4.82 25.61 -11.69
C ASP A 126 -3.79 25.03 -12.68
N ALA A 127 -3.24 25.85 -13.59
CA ALA A 127 -2.16 25.45 -14.48
C ALA A 127 -0.86 25.12 -13.72
N GLU A 128 -0.46 25.95 -12.74
CA GLU A 128 0.69 25.65 -11.86
C GLU A 128 0.49 24.32 -11.12
N ARG A 129 -0.73 24.03 -10.63
CA ARG A 129 -1.09 22.78 -9.96
C ARG A 129 -1.02 21.58 -10.91
N GLU A 130 -1.47 21.74 -12.14
CA GLU A 130 -1.42 20.70 -13.16
C GLU A 130 0.02 20.37 -13.56
N ILE A 131 0.85 21.37 -13.72
CA ILE A 131 2.29 21.19 -13.99
C ILE A 131 2.94 20.40 -12.82
N ILE A 132 2.68 20.80 -11.59
CA ILE A 132 3.21 20.11 -10.41
C ILE A 132 2.67 18.68 -10.35
N PHE A 133 1.38 18.46 -10.59
CA PHE A 133 0.78 17.14 -10.62
C PHE A 133 1.47 16.23 -11.64
N ASN A 134 1.62 16.69 -12.87
CA ASN A 134 2.25 15.92 -13.96
C ASN A 134 3.73 15.63 -13.67
N GLU A 135 4.47 16.60 -13.12
CA GLU A 135 5.87 16.43 -12.71
C GLU A 135 6.02 15.34 -11.68
N PHE A 136 5.20 15.34 -10.62
CA PHE A 136 5.31 14.36 -9.54
C PHE A 136 4.64 13.02 -9.86
N GLU A 137 3.60 13.00 -10.70
CA GLU A 137 3.01 11.74 -11.17
C GLU A 137 4.00 10.93 -12.02
N SER A 138 4.79 11.59 -12.86
CA SER A 138 5.84 10.92 -13.63
C SER A 138 6.98 10.39 -12.76
N ARG A 139 7.18 10.97 -11.58
CA ARG A 139 8.21 10.58 -10.60
C ARG A 139 7.69 9.64 -9.53
N LYS A 140 6.44 9.23 -9.61
CA LYS A 140 5.87 8.24 -8.70
C LYS A 140 6.68 6.95 -8.75
N GLY A 141 7.00 6.43 -7.59
CA GLY A 141 7.87 5.25 -7.49
C GLY A 141 9.36 5.59 -7.30
N GLU A 142 9.74 6.86 -7.28
CA GLU A 142 11.11 7.31 -6.99
C GLU A 142 11.28 7.71 -5.53
N ILE A 143 12.54 7.87 -5.13
CA ILE A 143 12.89 8.49 -3.86
C ILE A 143 12.97 10.00 -4.05
N ALA A 144 12.22 10.74 -3.24
CA ALA A 144 12.32 12.19 -3.14
C ALA A 144 12.98 12.61 -1.83
N SER A 145 13.75 13.70 -1.90
CA SER A 145 14.41 14.31 -0.75
C SER A 145 13.88 15.72 -0.53
N GLY A 146 13.57 16.06 0.71
CA GLY A 146 13.07 17.36 1.09
C GLY A 146 13.44 17.75 2.51
N ILE A 147 12.89 18.86 2.97
CA ILE A 147 13.13 19.40 4.31
C ILE A 147 11.81 19.33 5.11
N ALA A 148 11.86 18.76 6.31
CA ALA A 148 10.72 18.77 7.23
C ALA A 148 10.40 20.22 7.62
N ARG A 149 9.18 20.68 7.33
CA ARG A 149 8.71 22.02 7.71
C ARG A 149 7.98 22.04 9.04
N ARG A 150 7.02 21.15 9.20
CA ARG A 150 6.13 21.08 10.35
C ARG A 150 5.46 19.72 10.46
N VAL A 151 4.84 19.49 11.61
CA VAL A 151 3.98 18.32 11.81
C VAL A 151 2.55 18.79 11.95
N GLU A 152 1.65 18.30 11.11
CA GLU A 152 0.22 18.61 11.13
C GLU A 152 -0.60 17.34 11.36
N ARG A 153 -1.35 17.30 12.46
CA ARG A 153 -2.19 16.14 12.81
C ARG A 153 -1.45 14.81 12.77
N GLY A 154 -0.18 14.82 13.17
CA GLY A 154 0.70 13.65 13.14
C GLY A 154 1.36 13.37 11.78
N ALA A 155 0.95 14.00 10.70
CA ALA A 155 1.63 13.91 9.41
C ALA A 155 2.83 14.88 9.37
N ILE A 156 3.95 14.43 8.83
CA ILE A 156 5.12 15.28 8.59
C ILE A 156 4.93 15.96 7.24
N VAL A 157 5.01 17.28 7.23
CA VAL A 157 4.98 18.09 6.01
C VAL A 157 6.40 18.34 5.56
N VAL A 158 6.71 17.92 4.35
CA VAL A 158 8.04 17.97 3.73
C VAL A 158 8.02 18.95 2.57
N ASP A 159 8.94 19.89 2.56
CA ASP A 159 9.14 20.81 1.46
C ASP A 159 10.01 20.17 0.38
N LEU A 160 9.46 20.01 -0.81
CA LEU A 160 10.16 19.52 -1.99
C LEU A 160 10.66 20.65 -2.91
N GLY A 161 10.60 21.92 -2.47
CA GLY A 161 11.01 23.12 -3.18
C GLY A 161 9.83 23.83 -3.87
N ARG A 162 9.16 23.20 -4.83
CA ARG A 162 8.00 23.78 -5.52
C ARG A 162 6.68 23.51 -4.84
N THR A 163 6.62 22.43 -4.06
CA THR A 163 5.40 21.95 -3.42
C THR A 163 5.71 21.24 -2.12
N GLU A 164 4.68 21.02 -1.32
CA GLU A 164 4.77 20.24 -0.07
C GLU A 164 4.31 18.79 -0.31
N ALA A 165 5.02 17.84 0.29
CA ALA A 165 4.61 16.45 0.40
C ALA A 165 4.23 16.13 1.83
N PHE A 166 3.46 15.06 2.02
CA PHE A 166 2.97 14.61 3.31
C PHE A 166 3.42 13.18 3.59
N ILE A 167 3.94 12.93 4.80
CA ILE A 167 4.20 11.59 5.31
C ILE A 167 3.17 11.33 6.42
N PRO A 168 2.06 10.63 6.13
CA PRO A 168 1.04 10.29 7.12
C PRO A 168 1.61 9.41 8.24
N PRO A 169 1.00 9.34 9.44
CA PRO A 169 1.51 8.54 10.54
C PRO A 169 1.75 7.06 10.21
N ARG A 170 0.91 6.47 9.38
CA ARG A 170 1.04 5.08 8.92
C ARG A 170 2.22 4.85 7.97
N GLU A 171 2.71 5.91 7.34
CA GLU A 171 3.81 5.89 6.38
C GLU A 171 5.14 6.32 7.02
N GLN A 172 5.14 6.59 8.33
CA GLN A 172 6.32 6.92 9.11
C GLN A 172 6.93 5.66 9.73
N ILE A 173 8.23 5.69 9.97
CA ILE A 173 8.90 4.63 10.74
C ILE A 173 8.65 4.89 12.22
N PRO A 174 8.14 3.90 12.98
CA PRO A 174 7.92 4.05 14.42
C PRO A 174 9.22 4.40 15.15
N GLY A 175 9.19 5.47 15.95
CA GLY A 175 10.37 5.93 16.71
C GLY A 175 11.25 6.97 16.00
N GLU A 176 11.02 7.26 14.71
CA GLU A 176 11.65 8.40 14.06
C GLU A 176 11.00 9.72 14.51
N VAL A 177 11.82 10.67 14.89
CA VAL A 177 11.37 12.02 15.24
C VAL A 177 12.11 13.01 14.35
N TYR A 178 11.35 13.83 13.63
CA TYR A 178 11.88 14.89 12.78
C TYR A 178 11.55 16.26 13.33
N LYS A 179 12.55 17.13 13.30
CA LYS A 179 12.41 18.54 13.67
C LYS A 179 12.28 19.38 12.40
N PRO A 180 11.64 20.55 12.48
CA PRO A 180 11.71 21.52 11.39
C PRO A 180 13.16 21.84 11.01
N GLY A 181 13.47 21.72 9.71
CA GLY A 181 14.80 21.88 9.15
C GLY A 181 15.55 20.58 8.88
N ASP A 182 15.08 19.43 9.39
CA ASP A 182 15.72 18.15 9.14
C ASP A 182 15.48 17.71 7.68
N ARG A 183 16.52 17.12 7.09
CA ARG A 183 16.41 16.50 5.76
C ARG A 183 15.72 15.13 5.87
N ILE A 184 14.72 14.92 5.04
CA ILE A 184 13.95 13.68 4.96
C ILE A 184 14.00 13.16 3.52
N GLN A 185 14.26 11.86 3.39
CA GLN A 185 14.06 11.11 2.16
C GLN A 185 12.87 10.17 2.33
N GLY A 186 12.15 9.91 1.24
CA GLY A 186 11.03 8.97 1.25
C GLY A 186 10.63 8.58 -0.17
N TYR A 187 9.91 7.48 -0.26
CA TYR A 187 9.37 6.95 -1.49
C TYR A 187 8.09 7.72 -1.86
N LEU A 188 8.00 8.21 -3.09
CA LEU A 188 6.79 8.83 -3.63
C LEU A 188 5.75 7.76 -3.92
N SER A 189 4.88 7.52 -2.93
CA SER A 189 3.92 6.42 -2.99
C SER A 189 2.69 6.77 -3.82
N GLU A 190 2.22 8.01 -3.74
CA GLU A 190 0.99 8.43 -4.39
C GLU A 190 0.97 9.94 -4.66
N VAL A 191 0.39 10.32 -5.79
CA VAL A 191 0.07 11.71 -6.13
C VAL A 191 -1.43 11.79 -6.38
N ARG A 192 -2.15 12.60 -5.61
CA ARG A 192 -3.60 12.77 -5.71
C ARG A 192 -3.93 14.18 -6.13
N GLN A 193 -4.87 14.33 -7.04
CA GLN A 193 -5.44 15.63 -7.34
C GLN A 193 -6.58 15.94 -6.36
N THR A 194 -6.52 17.08 -5.71
CA THR A 194 -7.56 17.54 -4.79
C THR A 194 -8.03 18.93 -5.19
N THR A 195 -9.18 19.37 -4.67
CA THR A 195 -9.72 20.74 -4.90
C THR A 195 -8.76 21.85 -4.46
N ARG A 196 -7.80 21.54 -3.55
CA ARG A 196 -6.80 22.49 -3.06
C ARG A 196 -5.47 22.42 -3.82
N GLY A 197 -5.32 21.46 -4.74
CA GLY A 197 -4.12 21.19 -5.54
C GLY A 197 -3.62 19.77 -5.38
N PRO A 198 -2.49 19.43 -6.02
CA PRO A 198 -1.88 18.11 -5.91
C PRO A 198 -1.45 17.82 -4.47
N GLN A 199 -1.81 16.65 -4.00
CA GLN A 199 -1.36 16.13 -2.71
C GLN A 199 -0.38 14.99 -2.96
N ILE A 200 0.88 15.21 -2.60
CA ILE A 200 1.96 14.25 -2.77
C ILE A 200 2.12 13.49 -1.46
N ILE A 201 2.02 12.18 -1.52
CA ILE A 201 2.21 11.29 -0.38
C ILE A 201 3.56 10.62 -0.50
N MET A 202 4.36 10.75 0.54
CA MET A 202 5.63 10.06 0.69
C MET A 202 5.52 8.99 1.77
N SER A 203 6.23 7.90 1.60
CA SER A 203 6.33 6.81 2.57
C SER A 203 7.79 6.53 2.93
N ARG A 204 8.02 6.30 4.22
CA ARG A 204 9.26 5.73 4.75
C ARG A 204 9.05 4.29 5.25
N ALA A 205 7.79 3.87 5.38
CA ALA A 205 7.39 2.55 5.87
C ALA A 205 7.20 1.51 4.76
N ASP A 206 6.98 1.95 3.52
CA ASP A 206 6.75 1.08 2.36
C ASP A 206 7.98 0.18 2.07
N GLU A 207 7.74 -1.07 1.72
CA GLU A 207 8.79 -2.01 1.34
C GLU A 207 9.51 -1.58 0.04
N ARG A 208 8.80 -0.91 -0.88
CA ARG A 208 9.36 -0.36 -2.12
C ARG A 208 10.39 0.74 -1.85
N TYR A 209 10.28 1.44 -0.71
CA TYR A 209 11.32 2.38 -0.29
C TYR A 209 12.65 1.66 -0.06
N LEU A 210 12.62 0.52 0.63
CA LEU A 210 13.81 -0.31 0.84
C LEU A 210 14.38 -0.81 -0.49
N MET A 211 13.53 -1.30 -1.40
CA MET A 211 13.97 -1.77 -2.72
C MET A 211 14.66 -0.66 -3.52
N LYS A 212 14.11 0.55 -3.52
CA LYS A 212 14.70 1.70 -4.19
C LYS A 212 16.00 2.19 -3.55
N LEU A 213 16.16 2.06 -2.24
CA LEU A 213 17.44 2.33 -1.57
C LEU A 213 18.53 1.36 -2.05
N PHE A 214 18.21 0.08 -2.19
CA PHE A 214 19.13 -0.91 -2.78
C PHE A 214 19.46 -0.63 -4.24
N GLU A 215 18.47 -0.22 -5.04
CA GLU A 215 18.69 0.14 -6.45
C GLU A 215 19.67 1.31 -6.61
N ILE A 216 19.64 2.27 -5.68
CA ILE A 216 20.57 3.43 -5.68
C ILE A 216 21.95 3.04 -5.16
N GLU A 217 22.05 2.20 -4.12
CA GLU A 217 23.29 1.89 -3.44
C GLU A 217 24.08 0.77 -4.12
N VAL A 218 23.40 -0.12 -4.87
CA VAL A 218 23.99 -1.33 -5.50
C VAL A 218 24.00 -1.19 -7.02
N PRO A 219 25.15 -0.89 -7.64
CA PRO A 219 25.23 -0.72 -9.09
C PRO A 219 24.75 -1.96 -9.87
N GLU A 220 25.02 -3.16 -9.36
CA GLU A 220 24.62 -4.42 -10.00
C GLU A 220 23.07 -4.57 -10.07
N ILE A 221 22.33 -3.94 -9.16
CA ILE A 221 20.87 -3.85 -9.20
C ILE A 221 20.45 -2.79 -10.22
N TYR A 222 21.08 -1.62 -10.19
CA TYR A 222 20.81 -0.55 -11.15
C TYR A 222 21.03 -0.99 -12.61
N ASP A 223 22.09 -1.75 -12.86
CA ASP A 223 22.43 -2.31 -14.16
C ASP A 223 21.55 -3.52 -14.53
N GLY A 224 20.70 -4.00 -13.63
CA GLY A 224 19.78 -5.11 -13.86
C GLY A 224 20.44 -6.49 -13.92
N ILE A 225 21.68 -6.63 -13.43
CA ILE A 225 22.40 -7.90 -13.28
C ILE A 225 21.84 -8.66 -12.08
N VAL A 226 21.63 -7.96 -10.95
CA VAL A 226 20.98 -8.48 -9.76
C VAL A 226 19.55 -7.93 -9.69
N GLU A 227 18.60 -8.78 -9.38
CA GLU A 227 17.18 -8.43 -9.24
C GLU A 227 16.70 -8.63 -7.80
N ILE A 228 15.90 -7.68 -7.31
CA ILE A 228 15.15 -7.86 -6.06
C ILE A 228 13.82 -8.51 -6.41
N MET A 229 13.65 -9.76 -6.01
CA MET A 229 12.45 -10.56 -6.32
C MET A 229 11.29 -10.27 -5.36
N ALA A 230 11.61 -10.03 -4.09
CA ALA A 230 10.62 -9.72 -3.05
C ALA A 230 11.26 -8.93 -1.92
N ALA A 231 10.45 -8.21 -1.17
CA ALA A 231 10.84 -7.56 0.07
C ALA A 231 9.74 -7.75 1.13
N ALA A 232 10.13 -7.92 2.37
CA ALA A 232 9.23 -7.97 3.52
C ALA A 232 9.81 -7.11 4.63
N ARG A 233 9.00 -6.23 5.22
CA ARG A 233 9.50 -5.20 6.12
C ARG A 233 8.61 -5.02 7.34
N GLU A 234 9.23 -4.86 8.48
CA GLU A 234 8.67 -4.27 9.70
C GLU A 234 9.42 -2.98 9.97
N PRO A 235 8.85 -1.82 9.57
CA PRO A 235 9.55 -0.55 9.57
C PRO A 235 10.19 -0.21 10.92
N GLY A 236 11.47 0.19 10.91
CA GLY A 236 12.25 0.54 12.08
C GLY A 236 12.73 -0.64 12.92
N GLN A 237 12.43 -1.87 12.55
CA GLN A 237 12.85 -3.07 13.28
C GLN A 237 13.72 -3.99 12.44
N ARG A 238 13.12 -4.64 11.46
CA ARG A 238 13.81 -5.60 10.59
C ARG A 238 13.15 -5.72 9.23
N ALA A 239 13.94 -5.98 8.22
CA ALA A 239 13.48 -6.26 6.86
C ALA A 239 14.21 -7.48 6.29
N LYS A 240 13.61 -8.13 5.31
CA LYS A 240 14.23 -9.15 4.47
C LYS A 240 14.03 -8.77 3.01
N ILE A 241 15.07 -8.95 2.19
CA ILE A 241 14.99 -8.80 0.74
C ILE A 241 15.44 -10.11 0.09
N ALA A 242 14.75 -10.54 -0.95
CA ALA A 242 15.12 -11.68 -1.75
C ALA A 242 15.78 -11.21 -3.05
N VAL A 243 16.98 -11.68 -3.31
CA VAL A 243 17.79 -11.25 -4.45
C VAL A 243 18.21 -12.43 -5.31
N ARG A 244 18.23 -12.21 -6.63
CA ARG A 244 18.68 -13.18 -7.62
C ARG A 244 19.64 -12.53 -8.60
N SER A 245 20.67 -13.24 -9.03
CA SER A 245 21.50 -12.80 -10.15
C SER A 245 21.06 -13.46 -11.46
N LYS A 246 21.06 -12.71 -12.55
CA LYS A 246 20.93 -13.23 -13.91
C LYS A 246 22.24 -13.82 -14.43
N ASP A 247 23.36 -13.35 -13.89
CA ASP A 247 24.70 -13.80 -14.22
C ASP A 247 25.21 -14.72 -13.10
N ASN A 248 25.44 -15.98 -13.43
CA ASN A 248 25.94 -16.99 -12.47
C ASN A 248 27.32 -16.65 -11.90
N SER A 249 28.07 -15.75 -12.52
CA SER A 249 29.39 -15.30 -12.03
C SER A 249 29.28 -14.24 -10.91
N VAL A 250 28.10 -13.65 -10.70
CA VAL A 250 27.86 -12.59 -9.71
C VAL A 250 27.08 -13.14 -8.53
N ASP A 251 27.69 -13.10 -7.35
CA ASP A 251 26.99 -13.40 -6.09
C ASP A 251 26.01 -12.26 -5.74
N PRO A 252 24.69 -12.47 -5.79
CA PRO A 252 23.71 -11.44 -5.53
C PRO A 252 23.71 -10.94 -4.08
N VAL A 253 24.01 -11.82 -3.12
CA VAL A 253 24.08 -11.47 -1.70
C VAL A 253 25.32 -10.62 -1.43
N GLY A 254 26.48 -11.07 -1.94
CA GLY A 254 27.74 -10.33 -1.80
C GLY A 254 27.69 -8.95 -2.44
N ALA A 255 27.06 -8.81 -3.61
CA ALA A 255 26.84 -7.52 -4.28
C ALA A 255 26.03 -6.54 -3.42
N CYS A 256 24.94 -7.01 -2.82
CA CYS A 256 24.09 -6.19 -1.93
C CYS A 256 24.74 -5.84 -0.60
N VAL A 257 25.53 -6.76 -0.02
CA VAL A 257 26.28 -6.53 1.23
C VAL A 257 27.40 -5.49 1.01
N GLY A 258 28.12 -5.65 -0.10
CA GLY A 258 29.28 -4.84 -0.43
C GLY A 258 30.51 -5.16 0.40
N MET A 259 31.64 -4.50 0.12
CA MET A 259 32.88 -4.73 0.83
C MET A 259 32.74 -4.43 2.32
N LYS A 260 33.00 -5.43 3.18
CA LYS A 260 32.86 -5.32 4.64
C LYS A 260 31.45 -4.83 5.09
N GLY A 261 30.44 -5.03 4.28
CA GLY A 261 29.07 -4.64 4.58
C GLY A 261 28.75 -3.14 4.40
N THR A 262 29.59 -2.37 3.72
CA THR A 262 29.43 -0.92 3.62
C THR A 262 28.12 -0.52 2.95
N ARG A 263 27.71 -1.20 1.87
CA ARG A 263 26.48 -0.88 1.12
C ARG A 263 25.23 -1.09 2.00
N VAL A 264 25.09 -2.27 2.58
CA VAL A 264 23.94 -2.55 3.45
C VAL A 264 23.93 -1.63 4.67
N GLN A 265 25.13 -1.28 5.21
CA GLN A 265 25.24 -0.40 6.36
C GLN A 265 24.79 1.04 6.06
N ASN A 266 25.04 1.56 4.84
CA ASN A 266 24.52 2.86 4.41
C ASN A 266 22.99 2.87 4.40
N ILE A 267 22.36 1.81 3.90
CA ILE A 267 20.90 1.67 3.91
C ILE A 267 20.36 1.55 5.34
N VAL A 268 21.02 0.75 6.20
CA VAL A 268 20.66 0.63 7.62
C VAL A 268 20.73 1.99 8.34
N GLN A 269 21.72 2.83 8.02
CA GLN A 269 21.85 4.18 8.59
C GLN A 269 20.71 5.09 8.10
N GLU A 270 20.36 5.06 6.80
CA GLU A 270 19.23 5.83 6.27
C GLU A 270 17.91 5.43 6.95
N LEU A 271 17.73 4.14 7.23
CA LEU A 271 16.57 3.57 7.92
C LEU A 271 16.68 3.59 9.46
N LYS A 272 17.60 4.40 10.00
CA LYS A 272 17.80 4.64 11.44
C LYS A 272 18.03 3.37 12.27
N GLY A 273 18.75 2.41 11.72
CA GLY A 273 19.16 1.19 12.42
C GLY A 273 18.26 -0.03 12.20
N GLU A 274 17.36 0.01 11.23
CA GLU A 274 16.57 -1.15 10.80
C GLU A 274 17.49 -2.26 10.30
N LYS A 275 17.37 -3.47 10.87
CA LYS A 275 18.19 -4.62 10.49
C LYS A 275 17.71 -5.19 9.16
N ILE A 276 18.64 -5.49 8.25
CA ILE A 276 18.31 -5.99 6.92
C ILE A 276 18.96 -7.35 6.73
N ASP A 277 18.14 -8.34 6.39
CA ASP A 277 18.58 -9.68 5.99
C ASP A 277 18.47 -9.78 4.47
N ILE A 278 19.58 -10.12 3.82
CA ILE A 278 19.64 -10.35 2.36
C ILE A 278 19.56 -11.85 2.14
N VAL A 279 18.54 -12.29 1.42
CA VAL A 279 18.18 -13.70 1.23
C VAL A 279 18.39 -14.06 -0.24
N PRO A 280 19.15 -15.12 -0.56
CA PRO A 280 19.19 -15.63 -1.93
C PRO A 280 17.82 -16.19 -2.30
N TRP A 281 17.26 -15.67 -3.38
CA TRP A 281 16.02 -16.17 -3.94
C TRP A 281 16.25 -17.50 -4.66
N ASP A 282 15.31 -18.42 -4.55
CA ASP A 282 15.32 -19.70 -5.26
C ASP A 282 13.94 -19.94 -5.88
N GLU A 283 13.92 -20.62 -7.02
CA GLU A 283 12.67 -20.99 -7.70
C GLU A 283 11.93 -22.10 -6.94
N ASP A 284 12.66 -22.96 -6.25
CA ASP A 284 12.13 -23.93 -5.31
C ASP A 284 11.72 -23.21 -4.01
N VAL A 285 10.42 -23.16 -3.77
CA VAL A 285 9.83 -22.51 -2.60
C VAL A 285 10.36 -23.06 -1.29
N THR A 286 10.65 -24.37 -1.25
CA THR A 286 11.21 -25.06 -0.07
C THR A 286 12.61 -24.51 0.26
N ARG A 287 13.48 -24.41 -0.73
CA ARG A 287 14.81 -23.82 -0.57
C ARG A 287 14.73 -22.35 -0.23
N PHE A 288 13.85 -21.61 -0.90
CA PHE A 288 13.65 -20.18 -0.64
C PHE A 288 13.18 -19.94 0.80
N ALA A 289 12.24 -20.74 1.31
CA ALA A 289 11.79 -20.64 2.70
C ALA A 289 12.92 -20.97 3.69
N CYS A 290 13.74 -21.99 3.41
CA CYS A 290 14.93 -22.30 4.20
C CYS A 290 15.90 -21.12 4.26
N ASN A 291 16.22 -20.53 3.11
CA ASN A 291 17.07 -19.34 3.02
C ASN A 291 16.47 -18.16 3.80
N ALA A 292 15.14 -17.97 3.73
CA ALA A 292 14.45 -16.89 4.41
C ALA A 292 14.44 -17.02 5.94
N LEU A 293 14.55 -18.24 6.48
CA LEU A 293 14.61 -18.49 7.93
C LEU A 293 16.03 -18.45 8.50
N ALA A 294 17.05 -18.33 7.63
CA ALA A 294 18.43 -18.21 8.11
C ALA A 294 18.55 -17.15 9.23
N PRO A 295 19.43 -17.36 10.25
CA PRO A 295 20.46 -18.39 10.34
C PRO A 295 20.01 -19.70 11.04
N ALA A 296 18.70 -19.97 11.18
CA ALA A 296 18.21 -21.20 11.79
C ALA A 296 18.48 -22.40 10.86
N GLU A 297 18.95 -23.50 11.42
CA GLU A 297 19.11 -24.76 10.74
C GLU A 297 17.75 -25.48 10.64
N ILE A 298 17.48 -26.11 9.50
CA ILE A 298 16.21 -26.77 9.22
C ILE A 298 16.46 -28.27 9.08
N SER A 299 15.67 -29.08 9.79
CA SER A 299 15.75 -30.54 9.74
C SER A 299 14.93 -31.11 8.58
N ARG A 300 13.69 -30.65 8.42
CA ARG A 300 12.73 -31.14 7.42
C ARG A 300 11.76 -30.06 7.01
N VAL A 301 11.24 -30.14 5.78
CA VAL A 301 10.18 -29.28 5.27
C VAL A 301 9.10 -30.12 4.64
N PHE A 302 7.86 -29.83 4.96
CA PHE A 302 6.68 -30.41 4.33
C PHE A 302 5.97 -29.30 3.57
N LEU A 303 5.68 -29.55 2.30
CA LEU A 303 5.04 -28.62 1.39
C LEU A 303 3.60 -29.04 1.15
N ASP A 304 2.65 -28.12 1.39
CA ASP A 304 1.25 -28.24 1.01
C ASP A 304 0.97 -27.18 -0.07
N GLU A 305 0.96 -27.62 -1.32
CA GLU A 305 0.75 -26.72 -2.47
C GLU A 305 -0.69 -26.20 -2.55
N ASP A 306 -1.66 -27.02 -2.15
CA ASP A 306 -3.08 -26.69 -2.24
C ASP A 306 -3.45 -25.52 -1.32
N ASN A 307 -2.91 -25.52 -0.10
CA ASN A 307 -3.14 -24.49 0.91
C ASN A 307 -2.07 -23.41 0.93
N LYS A 308 -1.01 -23.53 0.10
CA LYS A 308 0.19 -22.67 0.13
C LYS A 308 0.80 -22.60 1.54
N GLU A 309 0.96 -23.73 2.18
CA GLU A 309 1.48 -23.86 3.52
C GLU A 309 2.77 -24.68 3.56
N LEU A 310 3.73 -24.22 4.35
CA LEU A 310 5.00 -24.89 4.62
C LEU A 310 5.06 -25.23 6.11
N GLU A 311 5.14 -26.51 6.44
CA GLU A 311 5.45 -26.98 7.79
C GLU A 311 6.94 -27.25 7.87
N ILE A 312 7.67 -26.49 8.69
CA ILE A 312 9.12 -26.50 8.77
C ILE A 312 9.52 -27.04 10.14
N VAL A 313 10.27 -28.14 10.15
CA VAL A 313 10.75 -28.77 11.39
C VAL A 313 12.21 -28.37 11.59
N VAL A 314 12.49 -27.88 12.81
CA VAL A 314 13.83 -27.43 13.21
C VAL A 314 14.29 -28.16 14.47
N PRO A 315 15.61 -28.30 14.71
CA PRO A 315 16.13 -28.80 15.96
C PRO A 315 15.60 -28.00 17.16
N ASP A 316 15.36 -28.65 18.30
CA ASP A 316 14.76 -27.99 19.48
C ASP A 316 15.53 -26.74 19.93
N ASN A 317 16.87 -26.75 19.82
CA ASN A 317 17.72 -25.61 20.16
C ASN A 317 17.62 -24.45 19.14
N GLN A 318 17.11 -24.69 17.93
CA GLN A 318 16.96 -23.70 16.84
C GLN A 318 15.56 -23.10 16.80
N LEU A 319 14.57 -23.65 17.49
CA LEU A 319 13.18 -23.24 17.46
C LEU A 319 13.03 -21.74 17.77
N SER A 320 13.64 -21.25 18.82
CA SER A 320 13.57 -19.84 19.20
C SER A 320 14.22 -18.92 18.18
N LEU A 321 15.25 -19.38 17.46
CA LEU A 321 15.94 -18.63 16.43
C LEU A 321 15.11 -18.58 15.14
N ALA A 322 14.52 -19.72 14.74
CA ALA A 322 13.64 -19.82 13.58
C ALA A 322 12.40 -18.94 13.72
N ILE A 323 11.74 -18.98 14.87
CA ILE A 323 10.57 -18.14 15.18
C ILE A 323 11.00 -16.67 15.29
N GLY A 324 12.11 -16.41 15.96
CA GLY A 324 12.59 -15.06 16.26
C GLY A 324 11.80 -14.35 17.36
N LYS A 325 12.29 -13.19 17.79
CA LYS A 325 11.63 -12.39 18.83
C LYS A 325 10.20 -12.01 18.42
N LYS A 326 9.21 -12.40 19.21
CA LYS A 326 7.78 -12.17 18.94
C LYS A 326 7.32 -12.69 17.57
N GLY A 327 7.91 -13.76 17.06
CA GLY A 327 7.57 -14.33 15.76
C GLY A 327 8.03 -13.50 14.55
N GLN A 328 8.96 -12.59 14.73
CA GLN A 328 9.40 -11.65 13.69
C GLN A 328 10.06 -12.36 12.52
N ASN A 329 10.93 -13.35 12.77
CA ASN A 329 11.66 -14.02 11.70
C ASN A 329 10.73 -14.84 10.79
N VAL A 330 9.85 -15.65 11.39
CA VAL A 330 8.88 -16.47 10.62
C VAL A 330 7.86 -15.57 9.89
N ARG A 331 7.38 -14.49 10.53
CA ARG A 331 6.42 -13.58 9.90
C ARG A 331 7.01 -12.84 8.69
N LEU A 332 8.26 -12.40 8.79
CA LEU A 332 8.97 -11.79 7.65
C LEU A 332 9.26 -12.81 6.55
N ALA A 333 9.66 -14.04 6.91
CA ALA A 333 9.86 -15.12 5.95
C ALA A 333 8.56 -15.47 5.22
N ALA A 334 7.44 -15.59 5.93
CA ALA A 334 6.14 -15.86 5.35
C ALA A 334 5.69 -14.75 4.38
N LYS A 335 5.90 -13.46 4.74
CA LYS A 335 5.62 -12.32 3.85
C LYS A 335 6.54 -12.32 2.62
N LEU A 336 7.82 -12.65 2.80
CA LEU A 336 8.80 -12.65 1.73
C LEU A 336 8.53 -13.73 0.70
N THR A 337 8.16 -14.93 1.15
CA THR A 337 7.88 -16.10 0.30
C THR A 337 6.47 -16.07 -0.28
N GLY A 338 5.53 -15.38 0.38
CA GLY A 338 4.11 -15.41 0.04
C GLY A 338 3.41 -16.71 0.46
N TRP A 339 4.05 -17.53 1.31
CA TRP A 339 3.54 -18.79 1.82
C TRP A 339 3.30 -18.68 3.33
N LYS A 340 2.30 -19.40 3.82
CA LYS A 340 2.11 -19.57 5.24
C LYS A 340 3.18 -20.53 5.77
N ILE A 341 3.92 -20.12 6.80
CA ILE A 341 5.01 -20.92 7.38
C ILE A 341 4.64 -21.27 8.82
N ASP A 342 4.59 -22.57 9.11
CA ASP A 342 4.45 -23.09 10.46
C ASP A 342 5.74 -23.77 10.90
N ILE A 343 6.21 -23.51 12.12
CA ILE A 343 7.48 -24.01 12.63
C ILE A 343 7.27 -24.93 13.82
N LEU A 344 7.78 -26.14 13.71
CA LEU A 344 7.76 -27.16 14.76
C LEU A 344 9.19 -27.52 15.18
N SER A 345 9.36 -27.89 16.46
CA SER A 345 10.60 -28.54 16.88
C SER A 345 10.61 -30.04 16.54
N ASP A 346 11.78 -30.63 16.40
CA ASP A 346 11.93 -32.09 16.19
C ASP A 346 11.17 -32.90 17.26
N SER A 347 11.24 -32.50 18.52
CA SER A 347 10.51 -33.15 19.59
C SER A 347 8.99 -33.00 19.47
N SER A 348 8.50 -31.80 19.06
CA SER A 348 7.08 -31.56 18.82
C SER A 348 6.55 -32.33 17.63
N ALA A 349 7.30 -32.35 16.53
CA ALA A 349 6.97 -33.12 15.32
C ALA A 349 6.92 -34.63 15.62
N SER A 350 7.92 -35.15 16.37
CA SER A 350 7.94 -36.54 16.78
C SER A 350 6.77 -36.90 17.70
N THR A 351 6.43 -36.03 18.65
CA THR A 351 5.26 -36.21 19.53
C THR A 351 3.96 -36.21 18.71
N ARG A 352 3.80 -35.30 17.78
CA ARG A 352 2.62 -35.21 16.87
C ARG A 352 2.50 -36.47 16.01
N THR A 353 3.63 -36.97 15.48
CA THR A 353 3.67 -38.21 14.70
C THR A 353 3.29 -39.42 15.56
N ALA A 354 3.85 -39.53 16.76
CA ALA A 354 3.53 -40.63 17.69
C ALA A 354 2.06 -40.60 18.13
N GLU A 355 1.50 -39.39 18.33
CA GLU A 355 0.09 -39.20 18.64
C GLU A 355 -0.82 -39.60 17.49
N ALA A 356 -0.47 -39.19 16.26
CA ALA A 356 -1.18 -39.56 15.05
C ALA A 356 -1.20 -41.10 14.85
N ILE A 357 -0.04 -41.74 14.97
CA ILE A 357 0.07 -43.22 14.87
C ILE A 357 -0.77 -43.88 15.98
N PHE A 358 -0.66 -43.40 17.20
CA PHE A 358 -1.47 -43.94 18.34
C PHE A 358 -2.96 -43.81 18.07
N ASN A 359 -3.42 -42.66 17.57
CA ASN A 359 -4.81 -42.43 17.21
C ASN A 359 -5.29 -43.34 16.08
N LEU A 360 -4.46 -43.58 15.07
CA LEU A 360 -4.77 -44.55 14.01
C LEU A 360 -4.82 -45.99 14.50
N MET A 361 -3.98 -46.36 15.45
CA MET A 361 -3.99 -47.68 16.08
C MET A 361 -5.23 -47.97 16.90
N LEU A 362 -6.08 -46.98 17.20
CA LEU A 362 -7.40 -47.19 17.81
C LEU A 362 -8.40 -47.83 16.85
N ILE A 363 -8.11 -47.86 15.54
CA ILE A 363 -8.94 -48.56 14.53
C ILE A 363 -8.73 -50.09 14.73
N PRO A 364 -9.79 -50.89 14.81
CA PRO A 364 -9.69 -52.33 15.03
C PRO A 364 -8.83 -53.02 13.97
N GLY A 365 -7.87 -53.85 14.41
CA GLY A 365 -6.99 -54.60 13.52
C GLY A 365 -5.84 -53.81 12.92
N MET A 366 -5.65 -52.54 13.30
CA MET A 366 -4.54 -51.69 12.85
C MET A 366 -3.23 -52.11 13.53
N THR A 367 -2.19 -52.28 12.73
CA THR A 367 -0.80 -52.49 13.20
C THR A 367 -0.04 -51.17 13.13
N GLU A 368 1.04 -51.06 13.88
CA GLU A 368 1.89 -49.85 13.85
C GLU A 368 2.41 -49.54 12.45
N THR A 369 2.82 -50.58 11.69
CA THR A 369 3.28 -50.41 10.31
C THR A 369 2.18 -49.89 9.37
N MET A 370 0.94 -50.40 9.54
CA MET A 370 -0.20 -49.91 8.77
C MET A 370 -0.54 -48.46 9.14
N ALA A 371 -0.54 -48.12 10.42
CA ALA A 371 -0.77 -46.74 10.88
C ALA A 371 0.30 -45.79 10.37
N GLN A 372 1.58 -46.21 10.30
CA GLN A 372 2.66 -45.44 9.70
C GLN A 372 2.43 -45.18 8.19
N ASN A 373 2.02 -46.21 7.43
CA ASN A 373 1.71 -46.06 6.01
C ASN A 373 0.54 -45.07 5.79
N ILE A 374 -0.51 -45.18 6.59
CA ILE A 374 -1.68 -44.28 6.54
C ILE A 374 -1.25 -42.84 6.87
N PHE A 375 -0.43 -42.66 7.90
CA PHE A 375 0.11 -41.35 8.28
C PHE A 375 0.99 -40.74 7.18
N GLN A 376 1.88 -41.53 6.56
CA GLN A 376 2.74 -41.09 5.44
C GLN A 376 1.93 -40.71 4.19
N SER A 377 0.74 -41.27 4.02
CA SER A 377 -0.20 -40.92 2.94
C SER A 377 -1.09 -39.71 3.28
N GLY A 378 -0.79 -38.96 4.36
CA GLY A 378 -1.46 -37.70 4.72
C GLY A 378 -2.63 -37.82 5.71
N PHE A 379 -2.98 -39.04 6.17
CA PHE A 379 -4.07 -39.20 7.14
C PHE A 379 -3.56 -39.21 8.58
N GLY A 380 -3.67 -38.08 9.28
CA GLY A 380 -3.13 -37.91 10.63
C GLY A 380 -4.00 -38.45 11.79
N SER A 381 -5.20 -38.96 11.52
CA SER A 381 -6.11 -39.41 12.57
C SER A 381 -7.24 -40.29 12.03
N PHE A 382 -7.89 -41.09 12.89
CA PHE A 382 -9.04 -41.89 12.50
C PHE A 382 -10.25 -41.03 12.03
N PRO A 383 -10.51 -39.78 12.51
CA PRO A 383 -11.56 -38.96 11.96
C PRO A 383 -11.28 -38.52 10.51
N THR A 384 -10.02 -38.24 10.14
CA THR A 384 -9.65 -37.90 8.75
C THR A 384 -9.84 -39.09 7.81
N VAL A 385 -9.47 -40.29 8.26
CA VAL A 385 -9.74 -41.54 7.51
C VAL A 385 -11.22 -41.79 7.34
N ALA A 386 -12.05 -41.56 8.36
CA ALA A 386 -13.50 -41.75 8.31
C ALA A 386 -14.22 -40.79 7.32
N GLN A 387 -13.62 -39.65 7.00
CA GLN A 387 -14.16 -38.66 6.08
C GLN A 387 -13.56 -38.76 4.67
N ALA A 388 -12.53 -39.57 4.48
CA ALA A 388 -11.83 -39.74 3.20
C ALA A 388 -12.71 -40.41 2.13
N GLN A 389 -12.43 -40.10 0.87
CA GLN A 389 -13.02 -40.82 -0.27
C GLN A 389 -12.30 -42.18 -0.45
N ILE A 390 -12.98 -43.15 -1.02
CA ILE A 390 -12.42 -44.50 -1.23
C ILE A 390 -11.17 -44.43 -2.12
N GLU A 391 -11.23 -43.57 -3.14
CA GLU A 391 -10.13 -43.35 -4.09
C GLU A 391 -8.85 -42.86 -3.41
N ASP A 392 -8.98 -41.94 -2.43
CA ASP A 392 -7.84 -41.42 -1.69
C ASP A 392 -7.21 -42.48 -0.79
N VAL A 393 -8.03 -43.32 -0.16
CA VAL A 393 -7.57 -44.42 0.67
C VAL A 393 -6.89 -45.52 -0.14
N MET A 394 -7.33 -45.76 -1.38
CA MET A 394 -6.70 -46.72 -2.29
C MET A 394 -5.28 -46.35 -2.72
N THR A 395 -4.86 -45.10 -2.51
CA THR A 395 -3.46 -44.67 -2.75
C THR A 395 -2.50 -45.17 -1.66
N ILE A 396 -3.02 -45.61 -0.50
CA ILE A 396 -2.23 -46.04 0.66
C ILE A 396 -1.66 -47.44 0.41
N PRO A 397 -0.34 -47.66 0.60
CA PRO A 397 0.25 -48.98 0.50
C PRO A 397 -0.42 -50.02 1.42
N GLY A 398 -0.98 -51.06 0.82
CA GLY A 398 -1.74 -52.12 1.51
C GLY A 398 -3.24 -51.99 1.47
N TYR A 399 -3.77 -50.87 0.94
CA TYR A 399 -5.19 -50.58 0.78
C TYR A 399 -5.61 -50.30 -0.67
N GLU A 400 -4.85 -50.83 -1.66
CA GLU A 400 -5.12 -50.63 -3.10
C GLU A 400 -6.42 -51.32 -3.57
N ASP A 401 -7.03 -52.16 -2.71
CA ASP A 401 -8.30 -52.86 -2.95
C ASP A 401 -9.47 -52.04 -2.37
N ALA A 402 -10.46 -51.71 -3.20
CA ALA A 402 -11.62 -50.94 -2.80
C ALA A 402 -12.37 -51.54 -1.58
N ALA A 403 -12.44 -52.88 -1.48
CA ALA A 403 -13.08 -53.55 -0.35
C ALA A 403 -12.29 -53.34 0.98
N LYS A 404 -10.97 -53.27 0.89
CA LYS A 404 -10.12 -52.98 2.05
C LYS A 404 -10.19 -51.52 2.44
N ALA A 405 -10.22 -50.62 1.46
CA ALA A 405 -10.37 -49.18 1.68
C ALA A 405 -11.73 -48.84 2.37
N GLU A 406 -12.82 -49.38 1.82
CA GLU A 406 -14.16 -49.23 2.41
C GLU A 406 -14.25 -49.76 3.81
N LYS A 407 -13.64 -50.94 4.09
CA LYS A 407 -13.57 -51.50 5.41
C LYS A 407 -12.81 -50.60 6.39
N LEU A 408 -11.67 -50.03 6.00
CA LEU A 408 -10.90 -49.11 6.82
C LEU A 408 -11.72 -47.85 7.18
N ILE A 409 -12.43 -47.27 6.21
CA ILE A 409 -13.31 -46.11 6.46
C ILE A 409 -14.45 -46.49 7.42
N THR A 410 -15.05 -47.66 7.24
CA THR A 410 -16.13 -48.16 8.09
C THR A 410 -15.66 -48.40 9.52
N ASP A 411 -14.51 -49.03 9.69
CA ASP A 411 -13.89 -49.30 11.00
C ASP A 411 -13.52 -47.97 11.69
N ALA A 412 -13.02 -46.99 10.95
CA ALA A 412 -12.74 -45.66 11.49
C ALA A 412 -14.02 -44.91 11.95
N LYS A 413 -15.12 -45.02 11.19
CA LYS A 413 -16.44 -44.48 11.58
C LYS A 413 -16.97 -45.14 12.85
N ALA A 414 -16.81 -46.47 12.98
CA ALA A 414 -17.23 -47.20 14.19
C ALA A 414 -16.47 -46.73 15.44
N VAL A 415 -15.19 -46.41 15.33
CA VAL A 415 -14.42 -45.80 16.41
C VAL A 415 -14.98 -44.47 16.85
N ILE A 416 -15.35 -43.57 15.90
CA ILE A 416 -15.96 -42.29 16.23
C ILE A 416 -17.28 -42.48 16.98
N GLU A 417 -18.14 -43.37 16.50
CA GLU A 417 -19.42 -43.65 17.15
C GLU A 417 -19.26 -44.21 18.55
N LYS A 418 -18.28 -45.09 18.75
CA LYS A 418 -17.95 -45.63 20.07
C LYS A 418 -17.61 -44.54 21.08
N TYR A 419 -16.65 -43.68 20.75
CA TYR A 419 -16.25 -42.58 21.65
C TYR A 419 -17.36 -41.55 21.88
N LYS A 420 -18.22 -41.30 20.88
CA LYS A 420 -19.39 -40.41 21.02
C LYS A 420 -20.46 -41.04 21.94
N SER A 421 -20.76 -42.33 21.80
CA SER A 421 -21.79 -43.01 22.56
C SER A 421 -21.40 -43.23 24.02
N GLU A 422 -20.13 -43.50 24.27
CA GLU A 422 -19.60 -43.71 25.62
C GLU A 422 -19.28 -42.38 26.34
N GLY A 423 -19.27 -41.25 25.65
CA GLY A 423 -18.95 -39.92 26.20
C GLY A 423 -17.51 -39.82 26.76
N ILE A 424 -16.63 -40.72 26.29
CA ILE A 424 -15.25 -40.81 26.76
C ILE A 424 -14.36 -39.95 25.82
N PRO A 425 -13.46 -39.11 26.35
CA PRO A 425 -12.50 -38.39 25.50
C PRO A 425 -11.54 -39.40 24.85
N VAL A 426 -11.12 -39.09 23.61
CA VAL A 426 -10.14 -39.90 22.88
C VAL A 426 -8.85 -39.99 23.72
N PRO A 427 -8.28 -41.18 23.98
CA PRO A 427 -7.07 -41.30 24.76
C PRO A 427 -5.91 -40.61 24.09
N GLN A 428 -5.11 -39.89 24.87
CA GLN A 428 -3.86 -39.27 24.37
C GLN A 428 -2.74 -40.30 24.40
N SER A 429 -1.82 -40.16 23.41
CA SER A 429 -0.65 -41.03 23.37
C SER A 429 0.25 -40.85 24.59
N PRO A 430 1.02 -41.86 24.99
CA PRO A 430 2.01 -41.74 26.06
C PRO A 430 3.03 -40.61 25.80
N ALA A 431 3.35 -40.34 24.53
CA ALA A 431 4.24 -39.27 24.13
C ALA A 431 3.63 -37.86 24.34
N ALA A 432 2.33 -37.71 24.05
CA ALA A 432 1.60 -36.46 24.30
C ALA A 432 1.43 -36.22 25.83
N GLN A 433 1.16 -37.24 26.59
CA GLN A 433 1.10 -37.13 28.04
C GLN A 433 2.46 -36.76 28.67
N ALA A 434 3.56 -37.33 28.17
CA ALA A 434 4.91 -36.99 28.62
C ALA A 434 5.30 -35.54 28.20
N ALA A 435 4.86 -35.06 27.04
CA ALA A 435 5.10 -33.69 26.57
C ALA A 435 4.29 -32.66 27.41
N ALA A 436 3.07 -32.98 27.80
CA ALA A 436 2.23 -32.14 28.66
C ALA A 436 2.81 -31.92 30.07
N VAL A 437 3.62 -32.86 30.54
CA VAL A 437 4.31 -32.78 31.85
C VAL A 437 5.61 -31.96 31.77
N ARG A 438 6.17 -31.73 30.57
CA ARG A 438 7.36 -30.87 30.40
C ARG A 438 6.94 -29.41 30.50
N PRO A 439 7.61 -28.58 31.35
CA PRO A 439 7.33 -27.15 31.38
C PRO A 439 7.57 -26.57 29.98
N SER A 440 6.65 -25.76 29.50
CA SER A 440 6.77 -25.04 28.21
C SER A 440 8.11 -24.31 28.17
N GLY A 441 8.73 -24.18 26.96
CA GLY A 441 10.04 -23.55 26.81
C GLY A 441 10.12 -22.15 27.43
N ASP A 442 8.99 -21.42 27.49
CA ASP A 442 8.86 -20.14 28.19
C ASP A 442 9.00 -20.27 29.71
N ALA A 443 8.49 -21.35 30.33
CA ALA A 443 8.65 -21.56 31.74
C ALA A 443 10.08 -21.95 32.13
N LYS A 444 10.80 -22.65 31.25
CA LYS A 444 12.23 -22.95 31.41
C LYS A 444 13.08 -21.70 31.21
N ALA A 445 12.79 -20.88 30.20
CA ALA A 445 13.47 -19.61 30.00
C ALA A 445 13.25 -18.61 31.16
N GLN A 446 12.05 -18.59 31.73
CA GLN A 446 11.75 -17.79 32.92
C GLN A 446 12.42 -18.34 34.17
N ALA A 447 12.54 -19.65 34.33
CA ALA A 447 13.28 -20.29 35.43
C ALA A 447 14.80 -19.98 35.31
N ASP A 448 15.37 -20.09 34.13
CA ASP A 448 16.80 -19.73 33.86
C ASP A 448 17.06 -18.25 34.07
N MET A 449 16.13 -17.35 33.70
CA MET A 449 16.24 -15.92 34.01
C MET A 449 16.17 -15.63 35.52
N ARG A 450 15.29 -16.32 36.26
CA ARG A 450 15.21 -16.17 37.71
C ARG A 450 16.47 -16.70 38.40
N LEU A 451 16.99 -17.83 37.96
CA LEU A 451 18.24 -18.39 38.46
C LEU A 451 19.44 -17.49 38.22
N LYS A 452 19.55 -16.89 37.01
CA LYS A 452 20.56 -15.88 36.71
C LYS A 452 20.45 -14.64 37.59
N ALA A 453 19.25 -14.12 37.79
CA ALA A 453 19.01 -12.96 38.65
C ALA A 453 19.29 -13.25 40.14
N GLU A 454 19.08 -14.49 40.61
CA GLU A 454 19.45 -14.90 41.95
C GLU A 454 20.97 -15.07 42.12
N LEU A 455 21.67 -15.61 41.12
CA LEU A 455 23.13 -15.71 41.10
C LEU A 455 23.80 -14.35 41.11
N GLU A 456 23.33 -13.38 40.31
CA GLU A 456 23.81 -11.99 40.32
C GLU A 456 23.57 -11.30 41.66
N LYS A 457 22.46 -11.58 42.35
CA LYS A 457 22.22 -11.04 43.69
C LYS A 457 23.21 -11.61 44.72
N LEU A 458 23.47 -12.91 44.68
CA LEU A 458 24.42 -13.60 45.55
C LEU A 458 25.86 -13.15 45.30
N GLU A 459 26.24 -12.86 44.07
CA GLU A 459 27.57 -12.30 43.75
C GLU A 459 27.73 -10.86 44.25
N ASN A 460 26.69 -10.04 44.13
CA ASN A 460 26.67 -8.67 44.63
C ASN A 460 26.64 -8.59 46.18
N GLU A 461 26.05 -9.57 46.86
CA GLU A 461 26.08 -9.67 48.32
C GLU A 461 27.45 -10.13 48.83
N LYS A 462 28.11 -11.05 48.14
CA LYS A 462 29.49 -11.45 48.43
C LYS A 462 30.52 -10.36 48.19
N GLY A 463 30.30 -9.49 47.18
CA GLY A 463 31.17 -8.33 46.96
C GLY A 463 31.06 -7.24 48.04
N LYS A 464 29.87 -7.11 48.67
CA LYS A 464 29.65 -6.15 49.76
C LYS A 464 30.13 -6.60 51.14
N SER A 465 30.39 -7.90 51.33
CA SER A 465 30.93 -8.45 52.59
C SER A 465 32.46 -8.63 52.59
N ALA A 466 33.12 -8.20 51.50
CA ALA A 466 34.59 -8.23 51.34
C ALA A 466 35.26 -6.82 51.35
N GLU A 467 34.48 -5.75 51.55
CA GLU A 467 34.92 -4.42 51.97
C GLU A 467 34.63 -4.20 53.48
#